data_b50e637041ef51cb979357d5e6a74b48
#
_entry.id   b50e637041ef51cb979357d5e6a74b48
#
_cell.length_a   1.000
_cell.length_b   1.000
_cell.length_c   1.000
_cell.angle_alpha   90.00
_cell.angle_beta   90.00
_cell.angle_gamma   90.00
#
_symmetry.space_group_name_H-M   'P 1'
#
loop_
_entity.id
_entity.type
_entity.pdbx_description
1 polymer ?
#
loop_
_entity_poly.entity_id
_entity_poly.type
_entity_poly.pdbx_seq_one_letter_code
_entity_poly.pdbx_strand_id
1 'polypeptide(L)'
;MDIIGNIYSREAAEQKTETFRVQEFLLDASYFDNYNQTNRENFLKMQVKNTNIDKLAAIPNGSRVKVFFTIEGRFYDKEDGTKGHAQNLSAFNFEVIKLAENKPATPAAPAPQKTDF
;
A
#
# COMPACT_ATOMS: atom_id res chain seq x y z
N MET A 1 2.43 -12.05 -7.76
CA MET A 1 3.18 -11.93 -6.51
C MET A 1 2.27 -11.51 -5.39
N ASP A 2 2.63 -11.83 -4.18
CA ASP A 2 1.83 -11.40 -3.04
C ASP A 2 2.72 -11.08 -1.86
N ILE A 3 2.18 -10.32 -0.93
CA ILE A 3 2.91 -9.96 0.27
C ILE A 3 1.89 -9.71 1.38
N ILE A 4 2.25 -10.08 2.60
CA ILE A 4 1.37 -9.91 3.75
C ILE A 4 1.84 -8.71 4.56
N GLY A 5 0.92 -7.87 4.94
CA GLY A 5 1.22 -6.71 5.76
C GLY A 5 -0.06 -6.08 6.26
N ASN A 6 0.10 -4.93 6.90
CA ASN A 6 -1.05 -4.19 7.40
C ASN A 6 -1.22 -2.94 6.55
N ILE A 7 -2.45 -2.57 6.28
CA ILE A 7 -2.70 -1.32 5.55
C ILE A 7 -2.41 -0.17 6.50
N TYR A 8 -1.39 0.60 6.20
CA TYR A 8 -0.95 1.67 7.07
C TYR A 8 -1.73 2.96 6.83
N SER A 9 -1.85 3.37 5.60
CA SER A 9 -2.58 4.58 5.26
C SER A 9 -2.96 4.53 3.80
N ARG A 10 -3.86 5.40 3.39
CA ARG A 10 -4.27 5.50 1.99
C ARG A 10 -4.53 6.96 1.65
N GLU A 11 -4.32 7.30 0.40
CA GLU A 11 -4.60 8.63 -0.07
C GLU A 11 -5.93 8.62 -0.78
N ALA A 12 -6.46 9.79 -1.06
CA ALA A 12 -7.72 9.88 -1.77
C ALA A 12 -7.55 9.37 -3.20
N ALA A 13 -8.58 8.75 -3.72
CA ALA A 13 -8.54 8.29 -5.10
C ALA A 13 -8.52 9.50 -6.05
N GLU A 14 -7.75 9.38 -7.11
CA GLU A 14 -7.66 10.44 -8.10
C GLU A 14 -8.29 10.00 -9.39
N GLN A 15 -9.07 10.88 -10.00
CA GLN A 15 -9.66 10.60 -11.28
C GLN A 15 -8.71 11.12 -12.35
N LYS A 16 -8.07 10.23 -13.08
CA LYS A 16 -7.09 10.65 -14.07
C LYS A 16 -7.74 10.95 -15.42
N THR A 17 -8.71 10.14 -15.81
CA THR A 17 -9.48 10.39 -17.03
C THR A 17 -10.90 10.01 -16.72
N GLU A 18 -11.79 10.13 -17.69
CA GLU A 18 -13.19 9.78 -17.46
C GLU A 18 -13.35 8.32 -17.06
N THR A 19 -12.46 7.46 -17.50
CA THR A 19 -12.62 6.04 -17.21
C THR A 19 -11.50 5.47 -16.36
N PHE A 20 -10.57 6.28 -15.90
CA PHE A 20 -9.41 5.76 -15.15
C PHE A 20 -9.25 6.48 -13.83
N ARG A 21 -9.31 5.73 -12.74
CA ARG A 21 -9.07 6.24 -11.40
C ARG A 21 -7.93 5.45 -10.79
N VAL A 22 -7.18 6.07 -9.91
CA VAL A 22 -6.09 5.40 -9.21
C VAL A 22 -6.06 5.89 -7.77
N GLN A 23 -5.73 5.01 -6.86
CA GLN A 23 -5.58 5.37 -5.46
C GLN A 23 -4.29 4.75 -4.96
N GLU A 24 -3.50 5.49 -4.20
CA GLU A 24 -2.27 4.98 -3.63
C GLU A 24 -2.47 4.66 -2.16
N PHE A 25 -1.77 3.67 -1.68
CA PHE A 25 -1.81 3.32 -0.26
C PHE A 25 -0.45 2.79 0.16
N LEU A 26 -0.19 2.85 1.46
CA LEU A 26 1.03 2.31 2.02
C LEU A 26 0.73 1.04 2.75
N LEU A 27 1.50 0.00 2.47
CA LEU A 27 1.38 -1.26 3.16
C LEU A 27 2.58 -1.40 4.08
N ASP A 28 2.32 -1.70 5.34
CA ASP A 28 3.38 -1.89 6.32
C ASP A 28 3.72 -3.38 6.34
N ALA A 29 4.76 -3.75 5.65
CA ALA A 29 5.23 -5.12 5.60
C ALA A 29 6.49 -5.31 6.44
N SER A 30 6.65 -4.50 7.45
CA SER A 30 7.81 -4.59 8.33
C SER A 30 7.85 -5.95 9.01
N TYR A 31 9.02 -6.41 9.30
CA TYR A 31 9.20 -7.75 9.84
C TYR A 31 10.39 -7.78 10.79
N PHE A 32 10.45 -8.81 11.61
CA PHE A 32 11.59 -8.99 12.50
C PHE A 32 12.63 -9.86 11.80
N ASP A 33 13.84 -9.34 11.74
CA ASP A 33 14.92 -10.05 11.08
C ASP A 33 15.61 -10.91 12.14
N ASN A 34 15.33 -12.19 12.15
CA ASN A 34 15.89 -13.09 13.15
C ASN A 34 17.40 -13.23 13.01
N TYR A 35 17.91 -13.05 11.83
CA TYR A 35 19.34 -13.20 11.62
C TYR A 35 20.11 -12.07 12.29
N ASN A 36 19.67 -10.86 12.15
CA ASN A 36 20.31 -9.70 12.76
C ASN A 36 19.65 -9.26 14.05
N GLN A 37 18.64 -9.94 14.49
CA GLN A 37 17.94 -9.64 15.74
C GLN A 37 17.47 -8.18 15.76
N THR A 38 16.84 -7.73 14.70
CA THR A 38 16.40 -6.36 14.63
C THR A 38 15.13 -6.26 13.82
N ASN A 39 14.33 -5.23 14.06
CA ASN A 39 13.14 -4.97 13.29
C ASN A 39 13.53 -4.25 12.00
N ARG A 40 12.96 -4.68 10.90
CA ARG A 40 13.20 -4.05 9.61
C ARG A 40 11.95 -3.36 9.17
N GLU A 41 12.04 -2.05 8.94
CA GLU A 41 10.91 -1.33 8.42
C GLU A 41 10.79 -1.61 6.94
N ASN A 42 9.58 -1.81 6.49
CA ASN A 42 9.37 -2.07 5.08
C ASN A 42 7.99 -1.55 4.71
N PHE A 43 7.93 -0.28 4.29
CA PHE A 43 6.69 0.32 3.87
C PHE A 43 6.67 0.37 2.35
N LEU A 44 5.62 -0.17 1.75
CA LEU A 44 5.53 -0.27 0.31
C LEU A 44 4.39 0.59 -0.20
N LYS A 45 4.70 1.46 -1.16
CA LYS A 45 3.68 2.28 -1.76
C LYS A 45 3.12 1.51 -2.93
N MET A 46 1.83 1.25 -2.89
CA MET A 46 1.17 0.50 -3.93
C MET A 46 0.01 1.30 -4.47
N GLN A 47 -0.47 0.94 -5.64
CA GLN A 47 -1.63 1.61 -6.20
C GLN A 47 -2.68 0.60 -6.63
N VAL A 48 -3.93 1.02 -6.56
CA VAL A 48 -5.05 0.24 -7.06
C VAL A 48 -5.74 1.07 -8.10
N LYS A 49 -6.29 0.44 -9.11
CA LYS A 49 -6.87 1.13 -10.26
C LYS A 49 -8.31 0.72 -10.47
N ASN A 50 -9.13 1.67 -10.86
CA ASN A 50 -10.51 1.42 -11.28
C ASN A 50 -11.29 0.58 -10.25
N THR A 51 -11.86 -0.53 -10.64
CA THR A 51 -12.70 -1.29 -9.74
C THR A 51 -11.94 -1.88 -8.57
N ASN A 52 -10.61 -2.02 -8.66
CA ASN A 52 -9.86 -2.53 -7.53
C ASN A 52 -9.81 -1.53 -6.38
N ILE A 53 -10.12 -0.26 -6.66
CA ILE A 53 -10.23 0.72 -5.60
C ILE A 53 -11.35 0.33 -4.65
N ASP A 54 -12.43 -0.24 -5.16
CA ASP A 54 -13.53 -0.66 -4.31
C ASP A 54 -13.12 -1.81 -3.39
N LYS A 55 -12.22 -2.66 -3.83
CA LYS A 55 -11.74 -3.74 -2.99
C LYS A 55 -10.97 -3.17 -1.80
N LEU A 56 -10.16 -2.16 -2.04
CA LEU A 56 -9.42 -1.54 -0.96
C LEU A 56 -10.37 -0.76 -0.05
N ALA A 57 -11.40 -0.15 -0.61
CA ALA A 57 -12.33 0.64 0.18
C ALA A 57 -13.05 -0.19 1.24
N ALA A 58 -13.20 -1.47 1.00
CA ALA A 58 -13.87 -2.34 1.95
C ALA A 58 -12.96 -2.75 3.11
N ILE A 59 -11.69 -2.38 3.07
CA ILE A 59 -10.73 -2.82 4.08
C ILE A 59 -10.27 -1.61 4.87
N PRO A 60 -10.50 -1.56 6.17
CA PRO A 60 -10.08 -0.39 6.95
C PRO A 60 -8.58 -0.37 7.17
N ASN A 61 -8.05 0.81 7.41
CA ASN A 61 -6.63 0.92 7.72
C ASN A 61 -6.33 0.15 9.00
N GLY A 62 -5.18 -0.47 9.03
CA GLY A 62 -4.79 -1.29 10.18
C GLY A 62 -5.11 -2.76 10.00
N SER A 63 -5.86 -3.12 8.96
CA SER A 63 -6.18 -4.51 8.73
C SER A 63 -4.96 -5.26 8.21
N ARG A 64 -4.86 -6.54 8.55
CA ARG A 64 -3.77 -7.37 8.05
C ARG A 64 -4.28 -8.10 6.82
N VAL A 65 -3.58 -7.97 5.74
CA VAL A 65 -4.04 -8.52 4.47
C VAL A 65 -2.91 -9.13 3.68
N LYS A 66 -3.26 -10.01 2.78
CA LYS A 66 -2.33 -10.50 1.77
C LYS A 66 -2.71 -9.75 0.49
N VAL A 67 -1.78 -9.00 -0.04
CA VAL A 67 -2.02 -8.20 -1.23
C VAL A 67 -1.40 -8.89 -2.42
N PHE A 68 -2.19 -9.09 -3.46
CA PHE A 68 -1.70 -9.66 -4.70
C PHE A 68 -1.41 -8.52 -5.65
N PHE A 69 -0.22 -8.47 -6.19
CA PHE A 69 0.21 -7.34 -6.99
C PHE A 69 1.15 -7.74 -8.11
N THR A 70 1.31 -6.84 -9.07
CA THR A 70 2.32 -7.01 -10.12
C THR A 70 3.24 -5.82 -10.04
N ILE A 71 4.46 -6.00 -10.52
CA ILE A 71 5.43 -4.93 -10.59
C ILE A 71 5.43 -4.45 -12.02
N GLU A 72 5.17 -3.15 -12.21
CA GLU A 72 5.12 -2.56 -13.53
C GLU A 72 6.26 -1.57 -13.66
N GLY A 73 7.00 -1.67 -14.73
CA GLY A 73 8.10 -0.74 -14.98
C GLY A 73 8.05 -0.26 -16.39
N ARG A 74 8.40 1.00 -16.59
CA ARG A 74 8.42 1.56 -17.93
C ARG A 74 9.37 2.73 -17.99
N PHE A 75 9.82 3.01 -19.21
CA PHE A 75 10.64 4.17 -19.42
C PHE A 75 9.75 5.32 -19.90
N TYR A 76 10.16 6.52 -19.61
CA TYR A 76 9.44 7.70 -20.07
C TYR A 76 10.46 8.77 -20.48
N ASP A 77 10.02 9.71 -21.30
CA ASP A 77 10.91 10.76 -21.79
C ASP A 77 10.91 11.91 -20.81
N LYS A 78 12.09 12.37 -20.46
CA LYS A 78 12.21 13.52 -19.59
C LYS A 78 12.35 14.76 -20.47
N GLU A 79 12.12 15.91 -19.86
CA GLU A 79 12.19 17.14 -20.61
C GLU A 79 13.57 17.42 -21.15
N ASP A 80 14.60 16.93 -20.50
CA ASP A 80 15.94 17.20 -20.96
C ASP A 80 16.40 16.22 -22.05
N GLY A 81 15.53 15.39 -22.52
CA GLY A 81 15.88 14.49 -23.61
C GLY A 81 16.39 13.12 -23.16
N THR A 82 16.54 12.91 -21.87
CA THR A 82 17.00 11.60 -21.40
C THR A 82 15.79 10.74 -21.05
N LYS A 83 16.05 9.49 -20.72
CA LYS A 83 14.99 8.56 -20.35
C LYS A 83 14.95 8.38 -18.85
N GLY A 84 13.77 8.42 -18.29
CA GLY A 84 13.57 8.06 -16.89
C GLY A 84 12.91 6.71 -16.82
N HIS A 85 12.95 6.10 -15.65
CA HIS A 85 12.33 4.78 -15.44
C HIS A 85 11.37 4.88 -14.26
N ALA A 86 10.14 4.49 -14.47
CA ALA A 86 9.13 4.48 -13.42
C ALA A 86 8.78 3.05 -13.08
N GLN A 87 8.62 2.76 -11.81
CA GLN A 87 8.28 1.43 -11.35
C GLN A 87 7.17 1.54 -10.33
N ASN A 88 6.12 0.77 -10.52
CA ASN A 88 4.97 0.80 -9.63
C ASN A 88 4.58 -0.59 -9.21
N LEU A 89 4.02 -0.69 -8.03
CA LEU A 89 3.43 -1.93 -7.53
C LEU A 89 1.93 -1.77 -7.68
N SER A 90 1.33 -2.58 -8.53
CA SER A 90 -0.09 -2.46 -8.85
C SER A 90 -0.84 -3.60 -8.19
N ALA A 91 -1.62 -3.28 -7.15
CA ALA A 91 -2.37 -4.27 -6.41
C ALA A 91 -3.68 -4.55 -7.13
N PHE A 92 -4.03 -5.81 -7.27
CA PHE A 92 -5.25 -6.18 -7.97
C PHE A 92 -6.17 -7.07 -7.15
N ASN A 93 -5.73 -7.57 -6.04
CA ASN A 93 -6.60 -8.38 -5.19
C ASN A 93 -6.10 -8.36 -3.76
N PHE A 94 -7.00 -8.58 -2.83
CA PHE A 94 -6.69 -8.57 -1.41
C PHE A 94 -7.36 -9.74 -0.73
N GLU A 95 -6.63 -10.38 0.19
CA GLU A 95 -7.21 -11.43 0.99
C GLU A 95 -7.07 -10.97 2.43
N VAL A 96 -8.18 -10.70 3.11
CA VAL A 96 -8.14 -10.17 4.45
C VAL A 96 -7.81 -11.28 5.43
N ILE A 97 -6.75 -11.10 6.21
CA ILE A 97 -6.36 -12.05 7.22
C ILE A 97 -6.99 -11.65 8.54
N LYS A 98 -6.98 -10.37 8.89
CA LYS A 98 -7.62 -9.90 10.11
C LYS A 98 -8.05 -8.46 9.92
N LEU A 99 -9.34 -8.18 10.05
CA LEU A 99 -9.83 -6.82 9.92
C LEU A 99 -9.49 -6.01 11.16
N ALA A 100 -9.16 -4.76 10.94
CA ALA A 100 -8.90 -3.86 12.05
C ALA A 100 -10.21 -3.60 12.77
N GLU A 101 -10.10 -3.44 14.08
CA GLU A 101 -11.29 -3.16 14.84
C GLU A 101 -11.67 -1.72 14.61
N ASN A 102 -12.97 -1.49 14.49
CA ASN A 102 -13.41 -0.17 14.24
C ASN A 102 -13.68 0.52 15.53
N LYS A 103 -12.72 1.03 16.21
CA LYS A 103 -12.91 1.71 17.43
C LYS A 103 -13.00 3.15 17.25
N PRO A 104 -14.03 3.71 17.59
CA PRO A 104 -14.25 5.12 17.44
C PRO A 104 -13.20 5.94 18.04
N ALA A 105 -12.80 5.63 19.07
CA ALA A 105 -11.91 6.48 19.70
C ALA A 105 -10.57 6.42 19.25
N THR A 106 -10.22 5.72 18.66
CA THR A 106 -8.95 5.57 18.40
C THR A 106 -8.27 6.38 17.70
N PRO A 107 -8.14 7.01 17.58
CA PRO A 107 -7.41 7.78 16.87
C PRO A 107 -6.14 7.57 17.05
N ALA A 108 -5.80 7.69 17.50
CA ALA A 108 -4.68 7.72 17.63
C ALA A 108 -3.90 6.95 17.79
N ALA A 109 -3.88 7.01 18.13
CA ALA A 109 -3.22 6.50 18.42
C ALA A 109 -2.41 6.02 17.90
N PRO A 110 -2.37 5.86 17.84
CA PRO A 110 -1.67 5.29 17.45
C PRO A 110 -0.71 5.49 16.78
N ALA A 111 -0.81 5.89 16.31
CA ALA A 111 0.12 6.22 15.59
C ALA A 111 1.33 6.02 16.11
N PRO A 112 1.53 6.49 17.00
CA PRO A 112 2.71 6.48 17.56
C PRO A 112 3.31 5.25 17.69
N GLN A 113 2.73 4.45 18.20
CA GLN A 113 3.34 3.34 18.46
C GLN A 113 3.99 2.84 17.33
N LYS A 114 3.59 3.10 16.30
CA LYS A 114 4.17 2.61 15.30
C LYS A 114 5.49 2.97 15.22
N THR A 115 5.84 3.97 15.61
CA THR A 115 7.12 4.41 15.46
C THR A 115 8.03 3.61 16.17
N ASP A 116 7.66 2.71 16.85
CA ASP A 116 8.54 1.95 17.52
C ASP A 116 9.22 0.97 16.73
N PHE A 117 9.24 0.99 15.56
CA PHE A 117 9.95 0.00 14.86
C PHE A 117 11.40 0.02 15.11
#